data_d36b5a313a12b0b1c8930ed53be135cc
#
_entry.id   d36b5a313a12b0b1c8930ed53be135cc
#
_cell.length_a   1.000
_cell.length_b   1.000
_cell.length_c   1.000
_cell.angle_alpha   90.00
_cell.angle_beta   90.00
_cell.angle_gamma   90.00
#
_symmetry.space_group_name_H-M   'P 1'
#
loop_
_entity.id
_entity.type
_entity.pdbx_description
1 polymer ?
#
loop_
_entity_poly.entity_id
_entity_poly.type
_entity_poly.pdbx_seq_one_letter_code
_entity_poly.pdbx_strand_id
1 'polypeptide(L)'
;MTRKHFAALVTLALVLVIGTIVGAQSRPLKIRLGVHTQLMGVPDVIAIRQGYFKQEGLDVDWRRFALGKEGRDAMIAGAIDVNSTATTPFLIGLDKGVPYTAVAVNSLFCGTNQIVVRKDSDINNVGQLKGKKVGIPKGTVTEFIFLSKVLPSYGLKPGEVETPNIPDAKDRIPSLVAKAIDAAALADPFVAIGEHEGLLRVIDNFCKYDQMPFMLTVTNKILKEQPDAVVAYLRGWLRAVKLLTEEPEKAAGVYTDEQKSLGREVPVAVIDKALRRMRWEPDISPAIESYLKDQAKDLVAGTIEGRIKTVPDLGRALNRDLLTKAKGAR
;
A
#
# COMPACT_ATOMS: atom_id res chain seq x y z
N MET A 1 25.53 -19.90 72.02
CA MET A 1 25.18 -19.79 70.57
C MET A 1 26.41 -19.34 69.84
N THR A 2 27.04 -20.22 69.08
CA THR A 2 28.42 -20.05 68.58
C THR A 2 28.37 -19.31 67.19
N ARG A 3 29.40 -18.49 66.92
CA ARG A 3 29.62 -17.66 65.72
C ARG A 3 29.38 -18.38 64.37
N LYS A 4 29.29 -19.70 64.35
CA LYS A 4 29.09 -20.52 63.13
C LYS A 4 27.63 -20.54 62.67
N HIS A 5 26.67 -20.23 63.54
CA HIS A 5 25.22 -20.23 63.13
C HIS A 5 24.78 -18.88 62.55
N PHE A 6 25.54 -17.81 62.84
CA PHE A 6 25.21 -16.48 62.28
C PHE A 6 25.67 -16.33 60.82
N ALA A 7 26.75 -17.03 60.43
CA ALA A 7 27.25 -16.99 59.04
C ALA A 7 26.35 -17.78 58.08
N ALA A 8 25.71 -18.86 58.54
CA ALA A 8 24.81 -19.69 57.71
C ALA A 8 23.47 -19.00 57.41
N LEU A 9 22.97 -18.16 58.34
CA LEU A 9 21.70 -17.41 58.15
C LEU A 9 21.86 -16.21 57.20
N VAL A 10 23.05 -15.59 57.17
CA VAL A 10 23.32 -14.45 56.26
C VAL A 10 23.53 -14.94 54.81
N THR A 11 24.12 -16.12 54.61
CA THR A 11 24.33 -16.70 53.28
C THR A 11 23.02 -17.19 52.65
N LEU A 12 22.06 -17.68 53.48
CA LEU A 12 20.74 -18.15 52.98
C LEU A 12 19.84 -16.98 52.60
N ALA A 13 19.96 -15.82 53.28
CA ALA A 13 19.20 -14.61 52.94
C ALA A 13 19.71 -13.94 51.65
N LEU A 14 21.00 -14.07 51.30
CA LEU A 14 21.55 -13.47 50.08
C LEU A 14 21.23 -14.29 48.79
N VAL A 15 20.98 -15.60 48.92
CA VAL A 15 20.61 -16.45 47.79
C VAL A 15 19.13 -16.31 47.41
N LEU A 16 18.27 -15.87 48.35
CA LEU A 16 16.83 -15.66 48.11
C LEU A 16 16.48 -14.31 47.42
N VAL A 17 17.41 -13.37 47.35
CA VAL A 17 17.18 -12.05 46.71
C VAL A 17 17.62 -12.06 45.23
N ILE A 18 18.41 -13.03 44.76
CA ILE A 18 18.84 -13.12 43.36
C ILE A 18 17.81 -13.88 42.46
N GLY A 19 16.75 -14.45 43.05
CA GLY A 19 15.82 -15.36 42.37
C GLY A 19 14.57 -14.76 41.72
N THR A 20 14.38 -13.43 41.68
CA THR A 20 13.11 -12.83 41.16
C THR A 20 13.29 -11.68 40.22
N ILE A 21 14.34 -11.66 39.41
CA ILE A 21 14.28 -10.95 38.12
C ILE A 21 13.93 -11.98 37.05
N VAL A 22 12.78 -12.64 37.19
CA VAL A 22 12.07 -13.18 36.06
C VAL A 22 11.58 -11.96 35.31
N GLY A 23 12.33 -11.56 34.28
CA GLY A 23 11.91 -10.52 33.38
C GLY A 23 10.45 -10.81 32.96
N ALA A 24 9.54 -9.92 33.27
CA ALA A 24 8.19 -9.97 32.73
C ALA A 24 8.36 -10.03 31.21
N GLN A 25 8.24 -11.22 30.65
CA GLN A 25 8.28 -11.45 29.23
C GLN A 25 7.01 -10.73 28.70
N SER A 26 7.19 -9.49 28.26
CA SER A 26 6.09 -8.72 27.67
C SER A 26 5.47 -9.57 26.59
N ARG A 27 4.16 -9.80 26.67
CA ARG A 27 3.45 -10.54 25.62
C ARG A 27 3.81 -9.90 24.29
N PRO A 28 4.18 -10.69 23.28
CA PRO A 28 4.53 -10.12 21.98
C PRO A 28 3.37 -9.28 21.48
N LEU A 29 3.67 -8.08 21.01
CA LEU A 29 2.71 -7.22 20.35
C LEU A 29 2.17 -7.95 19.13
N LYS A 30 0.86 -7.85 18.86
CA LYS A 30 0.23 -8.58 17.76
C LYS A 30 -0.49 -7.61 16.81
N ILE A 31 -0.37 -7.87 15.51
CA ILE A 31 -1.07 -7.11 14.48
C ILE A 31 -1.53 -8.04 13.38
N ARG A 32 -2.73 -7.79 12.83
CA ARG A 32 -3.26 -8.47 11.66
C ARG A 32 -3.11 -7.55 10.47
N LEU A 33 -2.32 -7.97 9.49
CA LEU A 33 -1.87 -7.14 8.38
C LEU A 33 -2.49 -7.57 7.05
N GLY A 34 -3.09 -6.63 6.35
CA GLY A 34 -3.47 -6.79 4.95
C GLY A 34 -2.33 -6.37 4.03
N VAL A 35 -1.75 -7.31 3.31
CA VAL A 35 -0.65 -7.08 2.36
C VAL A 35 -1.17 -6.99 0.94
N HIS A 36 -0.86 -5.92 0.24
CA HIS A 36 -1.25 -5.76 -1.16
C HIS A 36 -0.44 -6.70 -2.08
N THR A 37 -1.10 -7.34 -3.06
CA THR A 37 -0.42 -8.27 -4.00
C THR A 37 0.37 -7.60 -5.11
N GLN A 38 0.24 -6.28 -5.24
CA GLN A 38 1.00 -5.44 -6.20
C GLN A 38 2.16 -4.73 -5.49
N LEU A 39 2.91 -3.90 -6.22
CA LEU A 39 4.12 -3.24 -5.71
C LEU A 39 3.91 -2.42 -4.42
N MET A 40 2.70 -1.93 -4.16
CA MET A 40 2.36 -1.23 -2.92
C MET A 40 2.50 -2.11 -1.67
N GLY A 41 2.45 -3.43 -1.81
CA GLY A 41 2.69 -4.38 -0.71
C GLY A 41 4.17 -4.71 -0.47
N VAL A 42 5.07 -4.24 -1.32
CA VAL A 42 6.50 -4.61 -1.25
C VAL A 42 7.15 -4.26 0.09
N PRO A 43 6.92 -3.09 0.71
CA PRO A 43 7.50 -2.80 2.03
C PRO A 43 7.07 -3.81 3.09
N ASP A 44 5.80 -4.23 3.09
CA ASP A 44 5.29 -5.23 4.03
C ASP A 44 5.92 -6.60 3.79
N VAL A 45 6.01 -7.03 2.52
CA VAL A 45 6.66 -8.29 2.12
C VAL A 45 8.13 -8.31 2.57
N ILE A 46 8.87 -7.23 2.32
CA ILE A 46 10.26 -7.10 2.75
C ILE A 46 10.35 -7.19 4.27
N ALA A 47 9.52 -6.43 5.00
CA ALA A 47 9.57 -6.43 6.47
C ALA A 47 9.26 -7.81 7.06
N ILE A 48 8.34 -8.57 6.45
CA ILE A 48 8.03 -9.95 6.82
C ILE A 48 9.22 -10.87 6.51
N ARG A 49 9.71 -10.86 5.27
CA ARG A 49 10.76 -11.78 4.78
C ARG A 49 12.12 -11.53 5.44
N GLN A 50 12.46 -10.26 5.73
CA GLN A 50 13.69 -9.88 6.44
C GLN A 50 13.56 -9.96 7.96
N GLY A 51 12.37 -10.30 8.48
CA GLY A 51 12.13 -10.44 9.91
C GLY A 51 12.13 -9.11 10.68
N TYR A 52 11.95 -7.96 10.01
CA TYR A 52 12.00 -6.65 10.65
C TYR A 52 10.92 -6.48 11.70
N PHE A 53 9.71 -6.98 11.49
CA PHE A 53 8.66 -6.95 12.50
C PHE A 53 9.01 -7.78 13.75
N LYS A 54 9.59 -8.97 13.59
CA LYS A 54 10.05 -9.80 14.72
C LYS A 54 11.13 -9.10 15.54
N GLN A 55 12.03 -8.38 14.89
CA GLN A 55 13.09 -7.61 15.55
C GLN A 55 12.54 -6.43 16.37
N GLU A 56 11.35 -5.92 16.02
CA GLU A 56 10.61 -4.93 16.80
C GLU A 56 9.69 -5.58 17.87
N GLY A 57 9.79 -6.88 18.11
CA GLY A 57 8.93 -7.60 19.07
C GLY A 57 7.49 -7.77 18.63
N LEU A 58 7.22 -7.65 17.32
CA LEU A 58 5.88 -7.71 16.74
C LEU A 58 5.63 -9.06 16.07
N ASP A 59 4.54 -9.73 16.49
CA ASP A 59 3.97 -10.90 15.82
C ASP A 59 2.93 -10.45 14.81
N VAL A 60 3.09 -10.85 13.54
CA VAL A 60 2.25 -10.40 12.43
C VAL A 60 1.52 -11.59 11.80
N ASP A 61 0.19 -11.62 11.96
CA ASP A 61 -0.71 -12.46 11.16
C ASP A 61 -1.10 -11.67 9.89
N TRP A 62 -0.80 -12.20 8.70
CA TRP A 62 -0.96 -11.45 7.47
C TRP A 62 -1.72 -12.19 6.38
N ARG A 63 -2.46 -11.43 5.58
CA ARG A 63 -3.26 -11.92 4.45
C ARG A 63 -3.07 -11.05 3.24
N ARG A 64 -3.18 -11.63 2.04
CA ARG A 64 -3.05 -10.91 0.76
C ARG A 64 -4.39 -10.39 0.28
N PHE A 65 -4.36 -9.18 -0.31
CA PHE A 65 -5.49 -8.56 -0.99
C PHE A 65 -5.05 -7.99 -2.34
N ALA A 66 -5.85 -8.21 -3.38
CA ALA A 66 -5.58 -7.67 -4.70
C ALA A 66 -5.89 -6.18 -4.80
N LEU A 67 -6.90 -5.71 -4.08
CA LEU A 67 -7.37 -4.33 -4.09
C LEU A 67 -7.48 -3.77 -2.66
N GLY A 68 -7.14 -2.49 -2.51
CA GLY A 68 -7.25 -1.79 -1.21
C GLY A 68 -8.68 -1.76 -0.64
N LYS A 69 -9.71 -1.82 -1.49
CA LYS A 69 -11.11 -1.93 -1.06
C LYS A 69 -11.41 -3.25 -0.34
N GLU A 70 -10.80 -4.34 -0.77
CA GLU A 70 -10.96 -5.66 -0.14
C GLU A 70 -10.33 -5.65 1.26
N GLY A 71 -9.13 -5.06 1.39
CA GLY A 71 -8.49 -4.85 2.69
C GLY A 71 -9.33 -3.96 3.60
N ARG A 72 -9.91 -2.86 3.07
CA ARG A 72 -10.85 -2.02 3.83
C ARG A 72 -12.05 -2.83 4.34
N ASP A 73 -12.65 -3.66 3.51
CA ASP A 73 -13.81 -4.46 3.89
C ASP A 73 -13.42 -5.52 4.94
N ALA A 74 -12.19 -6.07 4.87
CA ALA A 74 -11.62 -6.91 5.92
C ALA A 74 -11.35 -6.15 7.24
N MET A 75 -10.96 -4.86 7.18
CA MET A 75 -10.87 -4.00 8.38
C MET A 75 -12.24 -3.78 9.03
N ILE A 76 -13.27 -3.52 8.23
CA ILE A 76 -14.67 -3.37 8.71
C ILE A 76 -15.14 -4.66 9.40
N ALA A 77 -14.84 -5.81 8.83
CA ALA A 77 -15.15 -7.12 9.40
C ALA A 77 -14.29 -7.48 10.63
N GLY A 78 -13.33 -6.62 10.99
CA GLY A 78 -12.40 -6.89 12.10
C GLY A 78 -11.43 -8.04 11.83
N ALA A 79 -11.19 -8.39 10.56
CA ALA A 79 -10.28 -9.47 10.16
C ALA A 79 -8.82 -9.03 10.10
N ILE A 80 -8.55 -7.74 9.87
CA ILE A 80 -7.21 -7.13 9.86
C ILE A 80 -7.21 -5.78 10.58
N ASP A 81 -6.04 -5.34 11.02
CA ASP A 81 -5.82 -4.09 11.76
C ASP A 81 -5.12 -3.02 10.92
N VAL A 82 -4.30 -3.44 9.96
CA VAL A 82 -3.51 -2.57 9.08
C VAL A 82 -3.77 -2.93 7.63
N ASN A 83 -3.91 -1.91 6.80
CA ASN A 83 -4.05 -2.05 5.35
C ASN A 83 -3.50 -0.82 4.63
N SER A 84 -2.97 -1.01 3.44
CA SER A 84 -2.64 0.08 2.54
C SER A 84 -3.75 0.25 1.49
N THR A 85 -4.12 1.48 1.18
CA THR A 85 -5.19 1.77 0.22
C THR A 85 -4.96 3.08 -0.53
N ALA A 86 -5.43 3.14 -1.78
CA ALA A 86 -5.42 4.37 -2.55
C ALA A 86 -6.39 5.41 -1.98
N THR A 87 -6.18 6.68 -2.32
CA THR A 87 -6.92 7.80 -1.74
C THR A 87 -8.42 7.77 -2.03
N THR A 88 -8.86 7.37 -3.23
CA THR A 88 -10.30 7.26 -3.55
C THR A 88 -11.03 6.27 -2.63
N PRO A 89 -10.63 4.99 -2.49
CA PRO A 89 -11.28 4.08 -1.55
C PRO A 89 -11.10 4.48 -0.09
N PHE A 90 -10.01 5.19 0.27
CA PHE A 90 -9.83 5.78 1.60
C PHE A 90 -10.93 6.82 1.88
N LEU A 91 -11.10 7.82 1.00
CA LEU A 91 -12.11 8.87 1.16
C LEU A 91 -13.54 8.31 1.17
N ILE A 92 -13.84 7.35 0.28
CA ILE A 92 -15.13 6.65 0.26
C ILE A 92 -15.38 5.91 1.58
N GLY A 93 -14.37 5.31 2.17
CA GLY A 93 -14.49 4.62 3.45
C GLY A 93 -14.78 5.59 4.59
N LEU A 94 -14.10 6.75 4.64
CA LEU A 94 -14.38 7.79 5.64
C LEU A 94 -15.82 8.31 5.55
N ASP A 95 -16.31 8.58 4.32
CA ASP A 95 -17.70 9.01 4.11
C ASP A 95 -18.72 7.95 4.56
N LYS A 96 -18.36 6.68 4.47
CA LYS A 96 -19.17 5.55 4.95
C LYS A 96 -18.98 5.28 6.47
N GLY A 97 -18.21 6.10 7.17
CA GLY A 97 -17.97 5.95 8.61
C GLY A 97 -17.05 4.80 8.99
N VAL A 98 -16.19 4.31 8.08
CA VAL A 98 -15.21 3.28 8.40
C VAL A 98 -14.24 3.79 9.48
N PRO A 99 -14.11 3.11 10.64
CA PRO A 99 -13.32 3.59 11.75
C PRO A 99 -11.83 3.27 11.58
N TYR A 100 -11.17 3.99 10.70
CA TYR A 100 -9.72 3.88 10.50
C TYR A 100 -9.04 5.25 10.40
N THR A 101 -7.74 5.26 10.56
CA THR A 101 -6.88 6.44 10.51
C THR A 101 -5.69 6.15 9.61
N ALA A 102 -5.31 7.09 8.74
CA ALA A 102 -4.06 7.00 7.98
C ALA A 102 -2.89 7.47 8.86
N VAL A 103 -1.83 6.68 8.92
CA VAL A 103 -0.65 6.89 9.78
C VAL A 103 0.62 7.19 8.99
N ALA A 104 0.62 6.91 7.68
CA ALA A 104 1.70 7.22 6.76
C ALA A 104 1.19 7.28 5.31
N VAL A 105 2.02 7.77 4.41
CA VAL A 105 1.93 7.51 2.97
C VAL A 105 2.75 6.26 2.68
N ASN A 106 2.11 5.23 2.15
CA ASN A 106 2.81 4.01 1.76
C ASN A 106 3.77 4.29 0.59
N SER A 107 3.27 4.98 -0.42
CA SER A 107 4.02 5.34 -1.62
C SER A 107 3.26 6.37 -2.46
N LEU A 108 3.97 7.01 -3.40
CA LEU A 108 3.37 7.70 -4.53
C LEU A 108 3.54 6.80 -5.75
N PHE A 109 2.44 6.29 -6.28
CA PHE A 109 2.50 5.19 -7.25
C PHE A 109 2.06 5.58 -8.68
N CYS A 110 1.98 6.86 -8.98
CA CYS A 110 1.62 7.34 -10.32
C CYS A 110 2.51 6.76 -11.41
N GLY A 111 3.82 6.64 -11.16
CA GLY A 111 4.80 6.14 -12.13
C GLY A 111 4.59 4.67 -12.51
N THR A 112 3.95 3.89 -11.65
CA THR A 112 3.63 2.50 -11.94
C THR A 112 2.32 2.35 -12.72
N ASN A 113 1.44 3.35 -12.72
CA ASN A 113 0.18 3.33 -13.44
C ASN A 113 0.34 3.96 -14.83
N GLN A 114 0.00 3.19 -15.84
CA GLN A 114 0.24 3.57 -17.23
C GLN A 114 -0.94 3.16 -18.10
N ILE A 115 -1.11 3.88 -19.21
CA ILE A 115 -2.04 3.49 -20.27
C ILE A 115 -1.23 2.74 -21.31
N VAL A 116 -1.63 1.50 -21.53
CA VAL A 116 -0.94 0.57 -22.42
C VAL A 116 -1.86 0.09 -23.53
N VAL A 117 -1.25 -0.24 -24.65
CA VAL A 117 -1.89 -0.89 -25.81
C VAL A 117 -1.07 -2.11 -26.20
N ARG A 118 -1.64 -2.99 -27.04
CA ARG A 118 -0.85 -4.06 -27.65
C ARG A 118 0.37 -3.50 -28.38
N LYS A 119 1.44 -4.29 -28.46
CA LYS A 119 2.69 -3.90 -29.11
C LYS A 119 2.49 -3.48 -30.56
N ASP A 120 1.59 -4.16 -31.29
CA ASP A 120 1.27 -3.97 -32.70
C ASP A 120 0.06 -3.03 -32.94
N SER A 121 -0.43 -2.31 -31.93
CA SER A 121 -1.56 -1.39 -32.05
C SER A 121 -1.17 -0.09 -32.76
N ASP A 122 -2.06 0.46 -33.56
CA ASP A 122 -1.89 1.77 -34.23
C ASP A 122 -2.21 2.97 -33.31
N ILE A 123 -2.71 2.71 -32.09
CA ILE A 123 -3.06 3.74 -31.11
C ILE A 123 -1.77 4.25 -30.44
N ASN A 124 -1.39 5.50 -30.64
CA ASN A 124 -0.13 6.08 -30.18
C ASN A 124 -0.29 7.08 -29.03
N ASN A 125 -1.50 7.54 -28.74
CA ASN A 125 -1.81 8.46 -27.65
C ASN A 125 -3.24 8.30 -27.19
N VAL A 126 -3.58 8.89 -26.04
CA VAL A 126 -4.93 8.81 -25.43
C VAL A 126 -6.00 9.47 -26.29
N GLY A 127 -5.67 10.51 -27.08
CA GLY A 127 -6.65 11.17 -27.96
C GLY A 127 -7.27 10.22 -29.00
N GLN A 128 -6.56 9.14 -29.35
CA GLN A 128 -7.06 8.11 -30.29
C GLN A 128 -7.97 7.05 -29.62
N LEU A 129 -8.27 7.19 -28.33
CA LEU A 129 -9.13 6.27 -27.59
C LEU A 129 -10.63 6.57 -27.74
N LYS A 130 -11.02 7.63 -28.47
CA LYS A 130 -12.44 7.91 -28.75
C LYS A 130 -13.11 6.73 -29.41
N GLY A 131 -14.23 6.26 -28.85
CA GLY A 131 -14.96 5.08 -29.30
C GLY A 131 -14.27 3.74 -29.07
N LYS A 132 -13.16 3.72 -28.32
CA LYS A 132 -12.38 2.52 -28.01
C LYS A 132 -12.72 1.98 -26.63
N LYS A 133 -12.34 0.71 -26.39
CA LYS A 133 -12.49 -0.01 -25.11
C LYS A 133 -11.20 0.04 -24.30
N VAL A 134 -11.26 0.68 -23.13
CA VAL A 134 -10.15 0.77 -22.20
C VAL A 134 -10.46 -0.05 -20.94
N GLY A 135 -9.77 -1.16 -20.72
CA GLY A 135 -9.92 -1.98 -19.52
C GLY A 135 -9.40 -1.27 -18.28
N ILE A 136 -10.26 -1.05 -17.28
CA ILE A 136 -9.88 -0.36 -16.03
C ILE A 136 -10.49 -1.04 -14.81
N PRO A 137 -9.87 -0.87 -13.60
CA PRO A 137 -10.48 -1.32 -12.35
C PRO A 137 -11.45 -0.26 -11.83
N LYS A 138 -12.76 -0.47 -11.97
CA LYS A 138 -13.79 0.47 -11.49
C LYS A 138 -13.77 0.62 -9.96
N GLY A 139 -14.15 1.79 -9.47
CA GLY A 139 -14.17 2.12 -8.04
C GLY A 139 -12.80 2.40 -7.45
N THR A 140 -11.79 2.69 -8.28
CA THR A 140 -10.41 2.92 -7.85
C THR A 140 -9.93 4.32 -8.20
N VAL A 141 -8.79 4.72 -7.60
CA VAL A 141 -8.13 5.98 -7.95
C VAL A 141 -7.68 6.00 -9.42
N THR A 142 -7.32 4.84 -10.00
CA THR A 142 -6.94 4.73 -11.42
C THR A 142 -8.11 5.13 -12.33
N GLU A 143 -9.31 4.63 -12.07
CA GLU A 143 -10.49 5.06 -12.81
C GLU A 143 -10.77 6.56 -12.60
N PHE A 144 -10.72 7.04 -11.34
CA PHE A 144 -10.94 8.45 -11.04
C PHE A 144 -10.01 9.35 -11.86
N ILE A 145 -8.69 9.12 -11.81
CA ILE A 145 -7.72 9.93 -12.53
C ILE A 145 -7.88 9.79 -14.04
N PHE A 146 -8.13 8.58 -14.55
CA PHE A 146 -8.34 8.36 -15.97
C PHE A 146 -9.50 9.20 -16.51
N LEU A 147 -10.66 9.14 -15.85
CA LEU A 147 -11.87 9.82 -16.30
C LEU A 147 -11.84 11.33 -16.03
N SER A 148 -11.29 11.78 -14.89
CA SER A 148 -11.36 13.19 -14.47
C SER A 148 -10.16 14.04 -14.90
N LYS A 149 -9.00 13.44 -15.21
CA LYS A 149 -7.78 14.17 -15.55
C LYS A 149 -7.18 13.75 -16.89
N VAL A 150 -7.03 12.44 -17.14
CA VAL A 150 -6.37 11.95 -18.35
C VAL A 150 -7.22 12.24 -19.60
N LEU A 151 -8.47 11.76 -19.66
CA LEU A 151 -9.33 11.98 -20.82
C LEU A 151 -9.54 13.47 -21.13
N PRO A 152 -9.87 14.35 -20.15
CA PRO A 152 -10.03 15.78 -20.40
C PRO A 152 -8.79 16.47 -20.96
N SER A 153 -7.59 16.03 -20.58
CA SER A 153 -6.33 16.62 -21.10
C SER A 153 -6.11 16.36 -22.60
N TYR A 154 -6.84 15.41 -23.18
CA TYR A 154 -6.88 15.14 -24.61
C TYR A 154 -8.19 15.59 -25.26
N GLY A 155 -8.99 16.40 -24.55
CA GLY A 155 -10.29 16.90 -25.04
C GLY A 155 -11.39 15.84 -25.12
N LEU A 156 -11.19 14.67 -24.47
CA LEU A 156 -12.18 13.60 -24.43
C LEU A 156 -13.07 13.70 -23.18
N LYS A 157 -14.35 13.37 -23.35
CA LYS A 157 -15.29 13.22 -22.23
C LYS A 157 -15.35 11.76 -21.79
N PRO A 158 -15.65 11.47 -20.50
CA PRO A 158 -15.74 10.09 -19.99
C PRO A 158 -16.61 9.16 -20.82
N GLY A 159 -17.78 9.62 -21.32
CA GLY A 159 -18.70 8.82 -22.14
C GLY A 159 -18.25 8.58 -23.59
N GLU A 160 -17.16 9.19 -24.05
CA GLU A 160 -16.61 8.98 -25.40
C GLU A 160 -15.65 7.78 -25.47
N VAL A 161 -15.32 7.17 -24.33
CA VAL A 161 -14.45 6.00 -24.20
C VAL A 161 -15.20 4.93 -23.40
N GLU A 162 -15.30 3.72 -23.94
CA GLU A 162 -15.89 2.60 -23.20
C GLU A 162 -14.89 2.11 -22.15
N THR A 163 -15.34 1.95 -20.91
CA THR A 163 -14.46 1.51 -19.80
C THR A 163 -14.97 0.20 -19.17
N PRO A 164 -14.77 -0.96 -19.82
CA PRO A 164 -15.12 -2.25 -19.22
C PRO A 164 -14.36 -2.46 -17.90
N ASN A 165 -15.10 -2.97 -16.89
CA ASN A 165 -14.51 -3.26 -15.58
C ASN A 165 -13.71 -4.55 -15.62
N ILE A 166 -12.39 -4.45 -15.55
CA ILE A 166 -11.46 -5.58 -15.38
C ILE A 166 -10.65 -5.34 -14.11
N PRO A 167 -11.13 -5.81 -12.95
CA PRO A 167 -10.55 -5.46 -11.64
C PRO A 167 -9.11 -5.93 -11.45
N ASP A 168 -8.80 -7.17 -11.85
CA ASP A 168 -7.46 -7.73 -11.69
C ASP A 168 -6.54 -7.31 -12.85
N ALA A 169 -5.36 -6.82 -12.51
CA ALA A 169 -4.36 -6.39 -13.50
C ALA A 169 -3.88 -7.56 -14.39
N LYS A 170 -3.79 -8.78 -13.83
CA LYS A 170 -3.36 -9.97 -14.57
C LYS A 170 -4.29 -10.30 -15.76
N ASP A 171 -5.59 -9.94 -15.68
CA ASP A 171 -6.58 -10.27 -16.70
C ASP A 171 -6.63 -9.24 -17.83
N ARG A 172 -6.03 -8.05 -17.65
CA ARG A 172 -6.00 -6.99 -18.67
C ARG A 172 -5.04 -7.29 -19.80
N ILE A 173 -3.89 -7.94 -19.54
CA ILE A 173 -2.94 -8.33 -20.60
C ILE A 173 -3.56 -9.37 -21.55
N PRO A 174 -4.13 -10.50 -21.08
CA PRO A 174 -4.84 -11.42 -21.96
C PRO A 174 -5.98 -10.77 -22.74
N SER A 175 -6.75 -9.85 -22.10
CA SER A 175 -7.83 -9.11 -22.76
C SER A 175 -7.33 -8.21 -23.91
N LEU A 176 -6.16 -7.56 -23.73
CA LEU A 176 -5.48 -6.82 -24.79
C LEU A 176 -5.04 -7.72 -25.93
N VAL A 177 -4.36 -8.84 -25.61
CA VAL A 177 -3.84 -9.81 -26.59
C VAL A 177 -5.01 -10.39 -27.41
N ALA A 178 -6.11 -10.75 -26.74
CA ALA A 178 -7.31 -11.27 -27.38
C ALA A 178 -8.12 -10.21 -28.16
N LYS A 179 -7.70 -8.93 -28.15
CA LYS A 179 -8.42 -7.80 -28.77
C LYS A 179 -9.83 -7.57 -28.20
N ALA A 180 -10.11 -8.06 -26.97
CA ALA A 180 -11.35 -7.79 -26.28
C ALA A 180 -11.42 -6.34 -25.80
N ILE A 181 -10.26 -5.71 -25.56
CA ILE A 181 -10.07 -4.28 -25.28
C ILE A 181 -8.98 -3.71 -26.19
N ASP A 182 -9.03 -2.40 -26.46
CA ASP A 182 -8.08 -1.69 -27.31
C ASP A 182 -6.87 -1.17 -26.51
N ALA A 183 -7.14 -0.76 -25.27
CA ALA A 183 -6.15 -0.25 -24.33
C ALA A 183 -6.47 -0.71 -22.90
N ALA A 184 -5.53 -0.53 -21.98
CA ALA A 184 -5.76 -0.77 -20.55
C ALA A 184 -5.04 0.28 -19.70
N ALA A 185 -5.66 0.66 -18.58
CA ALA A 185 -4.94 1.27 -17.48
C ALA A 185 -4.34 0.13 -16.66
N LEU A 186 -3.03 -0.01 -16.68
CA LEU A 186 -2.30 -1.13 -16.11
C LEU A 186 -1.25 -0.64 -15.10
N ALA A 187 -1.06 -1.39 -14.03
CA ALA A 187 -0.07 -1.09 -13.01
C ALA A 187 1.11 -2.08 -13.07
N ASP A 188 2.30 -1.61 -12.67
CA ASP A 188 3.44 -2.48 -12.44
C ASP A 188 3.16 -3.47 -11.26
N PRO A 189 3.74 -4.68 -11.30
CA PRO A 189 4.78 -5.14 -12.25
C PRO A 189 4.26 -5.58 -13.62
N PHE A 190 2.94 -5.60 -13.84
CA PHE A 190 2.34 -6.13 -15.07
C PHE A 190 2.71 -5.32 -16.32
N VAL A 191 2.93 -4.00 -16.19
CA VAL A 191 3.44 -3.18 -17.29
C VAL A 191 4.85 -3.64 -17.68
N ALA A 192 5.75 -3.72 -16.70
CA ALA A 192 7.15 -4.13 -16.96
C ALA A 192 7.24 -5.56 -17.48
N ILE A 193 6.40 -6.48 -17.00
CA ILE A 193 6.30 -7.86 -17.51
C ILE A 193 5.85 -7.85 -18.96
N GLY A 194 4.73 -7.22 -19.27
CA GLY A 194 4.19 -7.20 -20.62
C GLY A 194 5.09 -6.48 -21.64
N GLU A 195 5.86 -5.45 -21.21
CA GLU A 195 6.91 -4.84 -22.03
C GLU A 195 8.08 -5.83 -22.28
N HIS A 196 8.50 -6.55 -21.23
CA HIS A 196 9.57 -7.54 -21.32
C HIS A 196 9.20 -8.71 -22.25
N GLU A 197 7.97 -9.17 -22.18
CA GLU A 197 7.43 -10.23 -23.05
C GLU A 197 7.07 -9.73 -24.46
N GLY A 198 7.20 -8.44 -24.73
CA GLY A 198 6.88 -7.86 -26.04
C GLY A 198 5.40 -7.83 -26.39
N LEU A 199 4.51 -7.95 -25.41
CA LEU A 199 3.05 -8.03 -25.61
C LEU A 199 2.39 -6.65 -25.72
N LEU A 200 2.95 -5.65 -25.05
CA LEU A 200 2.37 -4.32 -24.94
C LEU A 200 3.42 -3.20 -25.04
N ARG A 201 2.94 -1.99 -25.21
CA ARG A 201 3.71 -0.75 -25.09
C ARG A 201 2.91 0.32 -24.35
N VAL A 202 3.62 1.20 -23.67
CA VAL A 202 3.07 2.36 -22.98
C VAL A 202 2.78 3.47 -23.98
N ILE A 203 1.60 4.10 -23.87
CA ILE A 203 1.23 5.29 -24.65
C ILE A 203 1.05 6.52 -23.77
N ASP A 204 0.86 6.35 -22.44
CA ASP A 204 0.82 7.45 -21.49
C ASP A 204 1.11 7.00 -20.05
N ASN A 205 1.43 7.97 -19.16
CA ASN A 205 1.78 7.75 -17.77
C ASN A 205 1.00 8.68 -16.85
N PHE A 206 0.45 8.12 -15.76
CA PHE A 206 -0.39 8.84 -14.83
C PHE A 206 0.33 9.96 -14.05
N CYS A 207 1.66 9.92 -13.89
CA CYS A 207 2.42 10.99 -13.23
C CYS A 207 2.34 12.35 -13.93
N LYS A 208 1.93 12.39 -15.19
CA LYS A 208 1.67 13.66 -15.88
C LYS A 208 0.46 14.41 -15.29
N TYR A 209 -0.44 13.70 -14.60
CA TYR A 209 -1.74 14.20 -14.18
C TYR A 209 -1.94 14.20 -12.67
N ASP A 210 -1.31 13.26 -11.97
CA ASP A 210 -1.56 13.04 -10.55
C ASP A 210 -0.40 12.33 -9.86
N GLN A 211 -0.20 12.58 -8.55
CA GLN A 211 0.83 11.89 -7.76
C GLN A 211 0.36 10.52 -7.27
N MET A 212 -0.94 10.31 -7.19
CA MET A 212 -1.57 9.06 -6.74
C MET A 212 -1.00 8.55 -5.40
N PRO A 213 -1.23 9.23 -4.28
CA PRO A 213 -0.76 8.75 -2.98
C PRO A 213 -1.49 7.46 -2.58
N PHE A 214 -0.74 6.55 -1.97
CA PHE A 214 -1.28 5.32 -1.38
C PHE A 214 -1.14 5.42 0.14
N MET A 215 -2.25 5.35 0.87
CA MET A 215 -2.28 5.61 2.31
C MET A 215 -2.09 4.33 3.10
N LEU A 216 -1.26 4.36 4.12
CA LEU A 216 -1.14 3.31 5.12
C LEU A 216 -2.14 3.59 6.24
N THR A 217 -3.12 2.71 6.40
CA THR A 217 -4.24 2.90 7.34
C THR A 217 -4.24 1.84 8.43
N VAL A 218 -4.71 2.23 9.61
CA VAL A 218 -4.88 1.34 10.76
C VAL A 218 -6.28 1.52 11.34
N THR A 219 -6.87 0.46 11.93
CA THR A 219 -8.17 0.59 12.57
C THR A 219 -8.07 1.45 13.83
N ASN A 220 -9.10 2.27 14.12
CA ASN A 220 -9.15 3.04 15.36
C ASN A 220 -9.16 2.14 16.60
N LYS A 221 -9.59 0.88 16.46
CA LYS A 221 -9.53 -0.12 17.51
C LYS A 221 -8.09 -0.42 17.92
N ILE A 222 -7.21 -0.78 16.98
CA ILE A 222 -5.80 -1.10 17.29
C ILE A 222 -5.05 0.13 17.83
N LEU A 223 -5.38 1.33 17.33
CA LEU A 223 -4.81 2.57 17.85
C LEU A 223 -5.13 2.80 19.32
N LYS A 224 -6.33 2.44 19.75
CA LYS A 224 -6.78 2.58 21.15
C LYS A 224 -6.23 1.46 22.03
N GLU A 225 -6.27 0.22 21.56
CA GLU A 225 -5.96 -0.96 22.38
C GLU A 225 -4.47 -1.28 22.44
N GLN A 226 -3.73 -1.08 21.34
CA GLN A 226 -2.31 -1.43 21.21
C GLN A 226 -1.54 -0.41 20.36
N PRO A 227 -1.45 0.88 20.75
CA PRO A 227 -0.73 1.90 19.98
C PRO A 227 0.76 1.55 19.76
N ASP A 228 1.38 0.86 20.72
CA ASP A 228 2.79 0.44 20.61
C ASP A 228 3.00 -0.65 19.56
N ALA A 229 1.99 -1.50 19.28
CA ALA A 229 2.04 -2.44 18.16
C ALA A 229 2.06 -1.72 16.81
N VAL A 230 1.34 -0.61 16.68
CA VAL A 230 1.36 0.22 15.48
C VAL A 230 2.72 0.90 15.31
N VAL A 231 3.34 1.39 16.40
CA VAL A 231 4.68 1.98 16.35
C VAL A 231 5.73 0.92 15.97
N ALA A 232 5.67 -0.28 16.55
CA ALA A 232 6.55 -1.40 16.20
C ALA A 232 6.39 -1.80 14.71
N TYR A 233 5.15 -1.87 14.21
CA TYR A 233 4.87 -2.07 12.80
C TYR A 233 5.54 -1.00 11.93
N LEU A 234 5.32 0.28 12.24
CA LEU A 234 5.89 1.39 11.48
C LEU A 234 7.43 1.36 11.47
N ARG A 235 8.08 0.97 12.56
CA ARG A 235 9.55 0.82 12.59
C ARG A 235 10.04 -0.29 11.65
N GLY A 236 9.45 -1.47 11.71
CA GLY A 236 9.79 -2.57 10.82
C GLY A 236 9.51 -2.22 9.35
N TRP A 237 8.39 -1.56 9.09
CA TRP A 237 7.99 -1.08 7.78
C TRP A 237 8.96 0.01 7.24
N LEU A 238 9.36 1.00 8.06
CA LEU A 238 10.34 2.03 7.68
C LEU A 238 11.70 1.43 7.31
N ARG A 239 12.12 0.35 7.95
CA ARG A 239 13.35 -0.38 7.57
C ARG A 239 13.24 -1.00 6.19
N ALA A 240 12.07 -1.51 5.83
CA ALA A 240 11.81 -2.01 4.47
C ALA A 240 11.78 -0.87 3.45
N VAL A 241 11.19 0.28 3.78
CA VAL A 241 11.23 1.48 2.93
C VAL A 241 12.68 1.95 2.74
N LYS A 242 13.51 1.93 3.78
CA LYS A 242 14.93 2.23 3.68
C LYS A 242 15.64 1.29 2.70
N LEU A 243 15.40 -0.02 2.79
CA LEU A 243 15.98 -0.97 1.84
C LEU A 243 15.56 -0.68 0.39
N LEU A 244 14.28 -0.33 0.16
CA LEU A 244 13.77 0.04 -1.16
C LEU A 244 14.43 1.29 -1.75
N THR A 245 14.83 2.23 -0.91
CA THR A 245 15.45 3.49 -1.34
C THR A 245 16.96 3.39 -1.52
N GLU A 246 17.63 2.67 -0.62
CA GLU A 246 19.10 2.59 -0.58
C GLU A 246 19.67 1.40 -1.36
N GLU A 247 18.95 0.26 -1.40
CA GLU A 247 19.37 -0.99 -2.04
C GLU A 247 18.24 -1.57 -2.91
N PRO A 248 17.74 -0.84 -3.94
CA PRO A 248 16.54 -1.23 -4.69
C PRO A 248 16.66 -2.59 -5.41
N GLU A 249 17.83 -2.96 -5.90
CA GLU A 249 18.05 -4.26 -6.52
C GLU A 249 17.90 -5.41 -5.52
N LYS A 250 18.41 -5.27 -4.30
CA LYS A 250 18.23 -6.25 -3.23
C LYS A 250 16.75 -6.36 -2.81
N ALA A 251 16.07 -5.23 -2.72
CA ALA A 251 14.63 -5.18 -2.48
C ALA A 251 13.86 -5.90 -3.60
N ALA A 252 14.25 -5.70 -4.86
CA ALA A 252 13.68 -6.38 -6.01
C ALA A 252 13.89 -7.90 -5.94
N GLY A 253 15.07 -8.37 -5.50
CA GLY A 253 15.35 -9.79 -5.26
C GLY A 253 14.37 -10.40 -4.26
N VAL A 254 14.17 -9.76 -3.10
CA VAL A 254 13.22 -10.24 -2.08
C VAL A 254 11.79 -10.34 -2.63
N TYR A 255 11.36 -9.35 -3.42
CA TYR A 255 10.03 -9.37 -4.01
C TYR A 255 9.89 -10.37 -5.16
N THR A 256 10.94 -10.60 -5.93
CA THR A 256 10.98 -11.64 -6.97
C THR A 256 10.79 -13.03 -6.36
N ASP A 257 11.44 -13.32 -5.23
CA ASP A 257 11.24 -14.57 -4.49
C ASP A 257 9.78 -14.72 -4.01
N GLU A 258 9.17 -13.61 -3.58
CA GLU A 258 7.74 -13.60 -3.24
C GLU A 258 6.87 -13.89 -4.47
N GLN A 259 7.14 -13.28 -5.64
CA GLN A 259 6.40 -13.56 -6.88
C GLN A 259 6.55 -15.04 -7.30
N LYS A 260 7.75 -15.60 -7.17
CA LYS A 260 8.01 -17.02 -7.44
C LYS A 260 7.19 -17.92 -6.51
N SER A 261 7.04 -17.58 -5.24
CA SER A 261 6.18 -18.31 -4.30
C SER A 261 4.70 -18.30 -4.68
N LEU A 262 4.29 -17.35 -5.52
CA LEU A 262 2.95 -17.20 -6.10
C LEU A 262 2.83 -17.82 -7.50
N GLY A 263 3.84 -18.58 -7.94
CA GLY A 263 3.88 -19.20 -9.26
C GLY A 263 4.17 -18.22 -10.42
N ARG A 264 4.77 -17.07 -10.12
CA ARG A 264 5.12 -16.05 -11.13
C ARG A 264 6.63 -15.92 -11.25
N GLU A 265 7.18 -16.36 -12.36
CA GLU A 265 8.60 -16.19 -12.66
C GLU A 265 8.81 -14.84 -13.36
N VAL A 266 9.40 -13.88 -12.64
CA VAL A 266 9.70 -12.55 -13.17
C VAL A 266 11.17 -12.25 -12.91
N PRO A 267 11.96 -11.80 -13.91
CA PRO A 267 13.36 -11.45 -13.69
C PRO A 267 13.51 -10.30 -12.68
N VAL A 268 14.53 -10.36 -11.82
CA VAL A 268 14.83 -9.31 -10.81
C VAL A 268 14.95 -7.93 -11.48
N ALA A 269 15.59 -7.84 -12.63
CA ALA A 269 15.74 -6.57 -13.36
C ALA A 269 14.39 -5.94 -13.78
N VAL A 270 13.36 -6.75 -14.06
CA VAL A 270 12.01 -6.28 -14.41
C VAL A 270 11.34 -5.71 -13.15
N ILE A 271 11.48 -6.39 -12.03
CA ILE A 271 10.96 -5.91 -10.73
C ILE A 271 11.71 -4.64 -10.28
N ASP A 272 13.04 -4.60 -10.38
CA ASP A 272 13.84 -3.40 -10.05
C ASP A 272 13.39 -2.19 -10.88
N LYS A 273 13.23 -2.37 -12.21
CA LYS A 273 12.69 -1.33 -13.09
C LYS A 273 11.32 -0.81 -12.61
N ALA A 274 10.44 -1.71 -12.21
CA ALA A 274 9.10 -1.36 -11.73
C ALA A 274 9.15 -0.62 -10.38
N LEU A 275 9.98 -1.08 -9.44
CA LEU A 275 10.14 -0.44 -8.11
C LEU A 275 10.71 0.97 -8.21
N ARG A 276 11.64 1.24 -9.14
CA ARG A 276 12.20 2.59 -9.38
C ARG A 276 11.20 3.59 -9.95
N ARG A 277 10.04 3.14 -10.43
CA ARG A 277 8.93 4.01 -10.84
C ARG A 277 8.07 4.48 -9.67
N MET A 278 8.25 3.91 -8.47
CA MET A 278 7.57 4.33 -7.25
C MET A 278 8.42 5.33 -6.45
N ARG A 279 7.74 6.21 -5.72
CA ARG A 279 8.39 7.09 -4.73
C ARG A 279 7.94 6.67 -3.33
N TRP A 280 8.90 6.44 -2.47
CA TRP A 280 8.71 5.97 -1.10
C TRP A 280 8.86 7.15 -0.13
N GLU A 281 7.80 7.94 0.01
CA GLU A 281 7.77 9.16 0.82
C GLU A 281 6.76 8.99 1.96
N PRO A 282 7.19 8.48 3.16
CA PRO A 282 6.28 8.06 4.22
C PRO A 282 5.46 9.17 4.87
N ASP A 283 5.88 10.43 4.77
CA ASP A 283 5.29 11.53 5.52
C ASP A 283 3.96 11.99 4.92
N ILE A 284 2.96 12.15 5.79
CA ILE A 284 1.72 12.83 5.43
C ILE A 284 1.98 14.35 5.48
N SER A 285 2.58 14.87 4.40
CA SER A 285 2.91 16.30 4.27
C SER A 285 1.64 17.16 4.14
N PRO A 286 1.75 18.50 4.32
CA PRO A 286 0.65 19.42 4.01
C PRO A 286 0.15 19.30 2.57
N ALA A 287 1.05 19.01 1.61
CA ALA A 287 0.70 18.79 0.21
C ALA A 287 -0.19 17.54 0.02
N ILE A 288 0.10 16.46 0.75
CA ILE A 288 -0.75 15.24 0.73
C ILE A 288 -2.12 15.53 1.36
N GLU A 289 -2.18 16.31 2.45
CA GLU A 289 -3.47 16.68 3.04
C GLU A 289 -4.29 17.57 2.09
N SER A 290 -3.67 18.55 1.43
CA SER A 290 -4.34 19.36 0.40
C SER A 290 -4.86 18.50 -0.75
N TYR A 291 -4.03 17.57 -1.25
CA TYR A 291 -4.42 16.62 -2.27
C TYR A 291 -5.67 15.82 -1.87
N LEU A 292 -5.72 15.29 -0.64
CA LEU A 292 -6.88 14.55 -0.14
C LEU A 292 -8.14 15.42 -0.07
N LYS A 293 -8.01 16.68 0.39
CA LYS A 293 -9.13 17.65 0.44
C LYS A 293 -9.68 17.94 -0.95
N ASP A 294 -8.80 18.16 -1.93
CA ASP A 294 -9.21 18.51 -3.29
C ASP A 294 -9.84 17.29 -4.00
N GLN A 295 -9.24 16.11 -3.85
CA GLN A 295 -9.85 14.87 -4.36
C GLN A 295 -11.22 14.58 -3.70
N ALA A 296 -11.39 14.88 -2.41
CA ALA A 296 -12.69 14.71 -1.75
C ALA A 296 -13.73 15.67 -2.32
N LYS A 297 -13.37 16.95 -2.60
CA LYS A 297 -14.26 17.90 -3.27
C LYS A 297 -14.68 17.41 -4.67
N ASP A 298 -13.73 16.89 -5.46
CA ASP A 298 -13.99 16.35 -6.78
C ASP A 298 -14.94 15.14 -6.71
N LEU A 299 -14.79 14.28 -5.71
CA LEU A 299 -15.68 13.13 -5.48
C LEU A 299 -17.09 13.56 -5.05
N VAL A 300 -17.23 14.65 -4.29
CA VAL A 300 -18.54 15.25 -3.93
C VAL A 300 -19.18 15.90 -5.16
N ALA A 301 -18.40 16.62 -5.96
CA ALA A 301 -18.88 17.31 -7.16
C ALA A 301 -19.39 16.35 -8.28
N GLY A 302 -19.13 15.05 -8.15
CA GLY A 302 -19.71 14.04 -9.03
C GLY A 302 -19.06 13.92 -10.40
N THR A 303 -17.79 14.25 -10.54
CA THR A 303 -17.03 14.00 -11.79
C THR A 303 -17.06 12.52 -12.16
N ILE A 304 -17.24 11.65 -11.15
CA ILE A 304 -17.52 10.23 -11.26
C ILE A 304 -18.59 9.87 -10.23
N GLU A 305 -19.84 9.78 -10.66
CA GLU A 305 -21.05 9.46 -9.90
C GLU A 305 -20.93 9.55 -8.37
N GLY A 306 -21.51 10.58 -7.73
CA GLY A 306 -21.75 10.81 -6.31
C GLY A 306 -21.17 9.80 -5.31
N ARG A 307 -19.85 9.62 -5.28
CA ARG A 307 -19.20 8.53 -4.52
C ARG A 307 -19.05 8.83 -3.05
N ILE A 308 -19.06 10.13 -2.70
CA ILE A 308 -19.10 10.57 -1.31
C ILE A 308 -20.10 11.71 -1.17
N LYS A 309 -20.74 11.80 0.00
CA LYS A 309 -21.78 12.80 0.28
C LYS A 309 -21.20 14.11 0.76
N THR A 310 -20.13 14.04 1.54
CA THR A 310 -19.47 15.19 2.17
C THR A 310 -17.97 15.03 2.18
N VAL A 311 -17.25 16.15 2.21
CA VAL A 311 -15.79 16.11 2.43
C VAL A 311 -15.52 15.61 3.86
N PRO A 312 -14.80 14.49 4.03
CA PRO A 312 -14.50 13.95 5.35
C PRO A 312 -13.64 14.89 6.20
N ASP A 313 -13.78 14.81 7.55
CA ASP A 313 -12.89 15.49 8.49
C ASP A 313 -11.50 14.81 8.49
N LEU A 314 -10.58 15.35 7.70
CA LEU A 314 -9.20 14.83 7.62
C LEU A 314 -8.40 15.08 8.89
N GLY A 315 -8.78 16.05 9.74
CA GLY A 315 -8.11 16.29 11.01
C GLY A 315 -8.20 15.09 11.96
N ARG A 316 -9.31 14.33 11.89
CA ARG A 316 -9.50 13.09 12.65
C ARG A 316 -8.99 11.84 11.92
N ALA A 317 -8.91 11.90 10.61
CA ALA A 317 -8.57 10.75 9.76
C ALA A 317 -7.07 10.57 9.53
N LEU A 318 -6.23 11.55 9.93
CA LEU A 318 -4.78 11.54 9.73
C LEU A 318 -4.05 11.64 11.08
N ASN A 319 -3.09 10.73 11.32
CA ASN A 319 -2.25 10.76 12.52
C ASN A 319 -0.77 10.71 12.11
N ARG A 320 -0.07 11.84 12.26
CA ARG A 320 1.36 12.00 11.94
C ARG A 320 2.27 11.61 13.09
N ASP A 321 1.77 11.66 14.33
CA ASP A 321 2.58 11.51 15.53
C ASP A 321 3.17 10.10 15.67
N LEU A 322 2.42 9.07 15.24
CA LEU A 322 2.87 7.69 15.29
C LEU A 322 4.08 7.44 14.38
N LEU A 323 4.09 8.01 13.18
CA LEU A 323 5.24 7.93 12.29
C LEU A 323 6.45 8.68 12.85
N THR A 324 6.23 9.88 13.41
CA THR A 324 7.26 10.67 14.08
C THR A 324 7.85 9.89 15.26
N LYS A 325 7.00 9.26 16.09
CA LYS A 325 7.42 8.38 17.20
C LYS A 325 8.22 7.18 16.70
N ALA A 326 7.83 6.57 15.59
CA ALA A 326 8.54 5.45 15.00
C ALA A 326 9.93 5.84 14.46
N LYS A 327 10.08 7.03 13.90
CA LYS A 327 11.35 7.59 13.40
C LYS A 327 12.31 8.01 14.53
N GLY A 328 11.78 8.53 15.64
CA GLY A 328 12.57 9.14 16.72
C GLY A 328 13.11 8.18 17.76
N ALA A 329 12.67 6.93 17.81
CA ALA A 329 13.14 5.93 18.75
C ALA A 329 14.29 5.12 18.12
N ARG A 330 15.53 5.51 18.45
CA ARG A 330 16.75 4.71 18.30
C ARG A 330 17.19 4.17 19.66
#